data_fea81d5a4346ae706fd158015d421fe7
#
_entry.id   fea81d5a4346ae706fd158015d421fe7
#
_cell.length_a   1.000
_cell.length_b   1.000
_cell.length_c   1.000
_cell.angle_alpha   90.00
_cell.angle_beta   90.00
_cell.angle_gamma   90.00
#
_symmetry.space_group_name_H-M   'P 1'
#
loop_
_entity.id
_entity.type
_entity.pdbx_description
1 polymer ?
#
loop_
_entity_poly.entity_id
_entity_poly.type
_entity_poly.pdbx_seq_one_letter_code
_entity_poly.pdbx_strand_id
1 'polypeptide(L)'
;TRTTSSAASDVYKRQVGLGYHLGKKNPDFDTSFITTYAGNFGTPALVIFAITAGGVTFELFSEYFGYAIILLTLFGIVGLIFLVLMKKDYIRELPTFILPNTGNMGIPICLFAYGELGMGIAAAISSLIVLLHFTLNIFLAKRAFDFKTILKSPSFYAILILSLIHI
;
A
#
# COMPACT_ATOMS: atom_id res chain seq x y z
N THR A 1 2.94 23.25 13.25
CA THR A 1 3.03 21.86 12.74
C THR A 1 1.89 20.96 13.25
N ARG A 2 1.46 21.03 14.51
CA ARG A 2 0.31 20.25 15.03
C ARG A 2 -1.04 20.65 14.42
N THR A 3 -1.23 21.92 14.08
CA THR A 3 -2.48 22.45 13.50
C THR A 3 -2.71 21.98 12.07
N THR A 4 -1.67 21.83 11.26
CA THR A 4 -1.77 21.36 9.87
C THR A 4 -2.08 19.86 9.80
N SER A 5 -1.51 19.04 10.67
CA SER A 5 -1.79 17.60 10.76
C SER A 5 -3.24 17.33 11.19
N SER A 6 -3.76 18.10 12.16
CA SER A 6 -5.16 18.00 12.60
C SER A 6 -6.14 18.38 11.46
N ALA A 7 -5.87 19.50 10.78
CA ALA A 7 -6.71 19.95 9.66
C ALA A 7 -6.75 18.94 8.51
N ALA A 8 -5.62 18.33 8.15
CA ALA A 8 -5.55 17.29 7.12
C ALA A 8 -6.33 16.03 7.51
N SER A 9 -6.21 15.60 8.77
CA SER A 9 -6.99 14.48 9.31
C SER A 9 -8.50 14.76 9.24
N ASP A 10 -8.91 15.98 9.55
CA ASP A 10 -10.33 16.36 9.51
C ASP A 10 -10.86 16.43 8.07
N VAL A 11 -10.07 16.92 7.12
CA VAL A 11 -10.42 16.89 5.69
C VAL A 11 -10.61 15.44 5.21
N TYR A 12 -9.69 14.55 5.57
CA TYR A 12 -9.79 13.14 5.20
C TYR A 12 -11.05 12.47 5.77
N LYS A 13 -11.36 12.70 7.05
CA LYS A 13 -12.59 12.18 7.69
C LYS A 13 -13.85 12.69 6.99
N ARG A 14 -13.87 13.96 6.60
CA ARG A 14 -15.00 14.55 5.85
C ARG A 14 -15.15 13.93 4.46
N GLN A 15 -14.04 13.65 3.76
CA GLN A 15 -14.07 12.98 2.46
C GLN A 15 -14.63 11.55 2.58
N VAL A 16 -14.18 10.78 3.59
CA VAL A 16 -14.73 9.44 3.86
C VAL A 16 -16.21 9.51 4.21
N GLY A 17 -16.62 10.44 5.06
CA GLY A 17 -18.02 10.64 5.43
C GLY A 17 -18.91 11.02 4.24
N LEU A 18 -18.42 11.90 3.37
CA LEU A 18 -19.10 12.28 2.14
C LEU A 18 -19.23 11.09 1.18
N GLY A 19 -18.13 10.34 0.99
CA GLY A 19 -18.12 9.12 0.15
C GLY A 19 -19.12 8.07 0.65
N TYR A 20 -19.17 7.85 1.97
CA TYR A 20 -20.15 6.95 2.59
C TYR A 20 -21.59 7.41 2.33
N HIS A 21 -21.87 8.72 2.53
CA HIS A 21 -23.21 9.27 2.32
C HIS A 21 -23.65 9.16 0.85
N LEU A 22 -22.77 9.49 -0.09
CA LEU A 22 -23.05 9.38 -1.52
C LEU A 22 -23.23 7.93 -1.97
N GLY A 23 -22.40 7.01 -1.48
CA GLY A 23 -22.51 5.58 -1.78
C GLY A 23 -23.82 4.98 -1.23
N LYS A 24 -24.27 5.43 -0.05
CA LYS A 24 -25.56 5.01 0.49
C LYS A 24 -26.77 5.51 -0.34
N LYS A 25 -26.63 6.69 -0.96
CA LYS A 25 -27.68 7.24 -1.85
C LYS A 25 -27.71 6.57 -3.24
N ASN A 26 -26.54 6.06 -3.69
CA ASN A 26 -26.41 5.46 -5.02
C ASN A 26 -25.70 4.09 -4.88
N PRO A 27 -26.37 3.07 -4.34
CA PRO A 27 -25.74 1.77 -4.06
C PRO A 27 -25.28 1.06 -5.34
N ASP A 28 -25.90 1.33 -6.48
CA ASP A 28 -25.57 0.71 -7.77
C ASP A 28 -24.52 1.50 -8.57
N PHE A 29 -23.87 2.51 -7.97
CA PHE A 29 -22.84 3.27 -8.65
C PHE A 29 -21.60 2.41 -8.91
N ASP A 30 -21.31 2.16 -10.18
CA ASP A 30 -20.14 1.39 -10.59
C ASP A 30 -18.85 2.21 -10.41
N THR A 31 -18.04 1.81 -9.46
CA THR A 31 -16.73 2.40 -9.17
C THR A 31 -15.58 1.71 -9.91
N SER A 32 -15.85 0.69 -10.72
CA SER A 32 -14.81 -0.15 -11.34
C SER A 32 -13.85 0.65 -12.22
N PHE A 33 -14.37 1.61 -12.99
CA PHE A 33 -13.53 2.49 -13.80
C PHE A 33 -12.56 3.32 -12.92
N ILE A 34 -13.07 3.95 -11.85
CA ILE A 34 -12.25 4.78 -10.96
C ILE A 34 -11.19 3.93 -10.28
N THR A 35 -11.58 2.74 -9.79
CA THR A 35 -10.67 1.80 -9.12
C THR A 35 -9.58 1.31 -10.07
N THR A 36 -9.97 0.96 -11.31
CA THR A 36 -9.05 0.49 -12.35
C THR A 36 -8.08 1.61 -12.77
N TYR A 37 -8.58 2.83 -12.96
CA TYR A 37 -7.76 3.98 -13.31
C TYR A 37 -6.78 4.33 -12.18
N ALA A 38 -7.27 4.41 -10.95
CA ALA A 38 -6.43 4.67 -9.79
C ALA A 38 -5.34 3.61 -9.59
N GLY A 39 -5.68 2.32 -9.75
CA GLY A 39 -4.73 1.22 -9.62
C GLY A 39 -3.69 1.15 -10.73
N ASN A 40 -4.10 1.36 -11.99
CA ASN A 40 -3.21 1.17 -13.14
C ASN A 40 -2.36 2.40 -13.48
N PHE A 41 -2.85 3.61 -13.16
CA PHE A 41 -2.16 4.86 -13.49
C PHE A 41 -1.85 5.69 -12.25
N GLY A 42 -2.83 5.90 -11.38
CA GLY A 42 -2.67 6.78 -10.21
C GLY A 42 -1.63 6.27 -9.22
N THR A 43 -1.72 5.01 -8.83
CA THR A 43 -0.78 4.41 -7.86
C THR A 43 0.65 4.35 -8.40
N PRO A 44 0.93 3.86 -9.63
CA PRO A 44 2.28 3.91 -10.19
C PRO A 44 2.86 5.33 -10.29
N ALA A 45 2.06 6.29 -10.76
CA ALA A 45 2.48 7.69 -10.86
C ALA A 45 2.79 8.30 -9.48
N LEU A 46 1.94 8.03 -8.48
CA LEU A 46 2.17 8.50 -7.11
C LEU A 46 3.46 7.92 -6.52
N VAL A 47 3.72 6.64 -6.73
CA VAL A 47 4.93 5.97 -6.24
C VAL A 47 6.18 6.59 -6.87
N ILE A 48 6.20 6.76 -8.21
CA ILE A 48 7.31 7.39 -8.92
C ILE A 48 7.54 8.82 -8.39
N PHE A 49 6.48 9.62 -8.34
CA PHE A 49 6.55 11.00 -7.85
C PHE A 49 7.09 11.06 -6.41
N ALA A 50 6.51 10.26 -5.50
CA ALA A 50 6.85 10.34 -4.09
C ALA A 50 8.30 9.91 -3.79
N ILE A 51 8.82 8.89 -4.47
CA ILE A 51 10.21 8.44 -4.31
C ILE A 51 11.18 9.50 -4.88
N THR A 52 10.87 10.06 -6.06
CA THR A 52 11.74 11.08 -6.68
C THR A 52 11.71 12.39 -5.92
N ALA A 53 10.54 12.87 -5.49
CA ALA A 53 10.40 14.09 -4.72
C ALA A 53 10.98 13.96 -3.30
N GLY A 54 10.88 12.78 -2.70
CA GLY A 54 11.37 12.51 -1.36
C GLY A 54 12.89 12.42 -1.23
N GLY A 55 13.63 12.33 -2.34
CA GLY A 55 15.10 12.23 -2.31
C GLY A 55 15.60 10.99 -1.55
N VAL A 56 14.88 9.89 -1.63
CA VAL A 56 15.21 8.64 -0.91
C VAL A 56 16.47 8.03 -1.50
N THR A 57 17.53 7.93 -0.68
CA THR A 57 18.76 7.24 -1.06
C THR A 57 18.62 5.72 -0.90
N PHE A 58 19.46 4.96 -1.61
CA PHE A 58 19.46 3.50 -1.51
C PHE A 58 19.77 3.02 -0.07
N GLU A 59 20.67 3.71 0.62
CA GLU A 59 21.03 3.39 2.01
C GLU A 59 19.81 3.53 2.93
N LEU A 60 19.12 4.67 2.85
CA LEU A 60 17.92 4.94 3.63
C LEU A 60 16.80 3.95 3.29
N PHE A 61 16.61 3.67 2.00
CA PHE A 61 15.64 2.67 1.55
C PHE A 61 15.94 1.29 2.14
N SER A 62 17.19 0.83 2.10
CA SER A 62 17.56 -0.50 2.59
C SER A 62 17.34 -0.66 4.10
N GLU A 63 17.59 0.38 4.88
CA GLU A 63 17.34 0.40 6.32
C GLU A 63 15.84 0.26 6.63
N TYR A 64 15.00 1.12 6.05
CA TYR A 64 13.55 1.06 6.27
C TYR A 64 12.91 -0.17 5.66
N PHE A 65 13.46 -0.71 4.57
CA PHE A 65 13.06 -1.99 3.99
C PHE A 65 13.28 -3.13 4.99
N GLY A 66 14.42 -3.15 5.68
CA GLY A 66 14.71 -4.12 6.74
C GLY A 66 13.67 -4.07 7.86
N TYR A 67 13.35 -2.87 8.35
CA TYR A 67 12.31 -2.69 9.37
C TYR A 67 10.92 -3.13 8.86
N ALA A 68 10.58 -2.84 7.60
CA ALA A 68 9.32 -3.26 7.01
C ALA A 68 9.20 -4.80 6.96
N ILE A 69 10.25 -5.51 6.56
CA ILE A 69 10.27 -6.98 6.55
C ILE A 69 10.09 -7.55 7.95
N ILE A 70 10.77 -7.01 8.95
CA ILE A 70 10.62 -7.43 10.35
C ILE A 70 9.16 -7.25 10.81
N LEU A 71 8.58 -6.08 10.58
CA LEU A 71 7.19 -5.77 10.95
C LEU A 71 6.19 -6.69 10.23
N LEU A 72 6.34 -6.90 8.93
CA LEU A 72 5.48 -7.79 8.16
C LEU A 72 5.55 -9.23 8.67
N THR A 73 6.75 -9.68 9.03
CA THR A 73 6.95 -11.03 9.59
C THR A 73 6.27 -11.15 10.96
N LEU A 74 6.42 -10.14 11.83
CA LEU A 74 5.75 -10.11 13.12
C LEU A 74 4.23 -10.09 12.98
N PHE A 75 3.68 -9.26 12.10
CA PHE A 75 2.24 -9.26 11.82
C PHE A 75 1.76 -10.58 11.23
N GLY A 76 2.58 -11.23 10.39
CA GLY A 76 2.30 -12.56 9.87
C GLY A 76 2.21 -13.61 10.97
N ILE A 77 3.17 -13.64 11.88
CA ILE A 77 3.21 -14.58 13.01
C ILE A 77 2.02 -14.33 13.94
N VAL A 78 1.81 -13.09 14.38
CA VAL A 78 0.70 -12.73 15.29
C VAL A 78 -0.64 -13.00 14.62
N GLY A 79 -0.80 -12.62 13.36
CA GLY A 79 -2.02 -12.87 12.58
C GLY A 79 -2.31 -14.36 12.42
N LEU A 80 -1.29 -15.16 12.12
CA LEU A 80 -1.44 -16.62 12.01
C LEU A 80 -1.86 -17.25 13.33
N ILE A 81 -1.19 -16.89 14.44
CA ILE A 81 -1.55 -17.38 15.78
C ILE A 81 -3.01 -17.00 16.10
N PHE A 82 -3.38 -15.74 15.86
CA PHE A 82 -4.75 -15.27 16.12
C PHE A 82 -5.78 -16.05 15.29
N LEU A 83 -5.55 -16.23 13.99
CA LEU A 83 -6.47 -16.94 13.10
C LEU A 83 -6.61 -18.42 13.47
N VAL A 84 -5.51 -19.08 13.85
CA VAL A 84 -5.54 -20.48 14.32
C VAL A 84 -6.34 -20.60 15.61
N LEU A 85 -6.12 -19.71 16.59
CA LEU A 85 -6.88 -19.69 17.84
C LEU A 85 -8.39 -19.43 17.61
N MET A 86 -8.71 -18.56 16.67
CA MET A 86 -10.09 -18.23 16.30
C MET A 86 -10.73 -19.27 15.36
N LYS A 87 -9.99 -20.33 14.97
CA LYS A 87 -10.43 -21.36 14.02
C LYS A 87 -10.92 -20.79 12.69
N LYS A 88 -10.26 -19.72 12.22
CA LYS A 88 -10.55 -19.07 10.94
C LYS A 88 -9.69 -19.66 9.81
N ASP A 89 -10.13 -19.43 8.56
CA ASP A 89 -9.36 -19.83 7.38
C ASP A 89 -8.15 -18.91 7.23
N TYR A 90 -7.00 -19.39 7.73
CA TYR A 90 -5.75 -18.62 7.69
C TYR A 90 -5.24 -18.38 6.27
N ILE A 91 -5.56 -19.23 5.29
CA ILE A 91 -5.14 -19.02 3.89
C ILE A 91 -5.84 -17.79 3.30
N ARG A 92 -7.12 -17.63 3.62
CA ARG A 92 -7.95 -16.54 3.10
C ARG A 92 -7.76 -15.23 3.87
N GLU A 93 -7.62 -15.33 5.19
CA GLU A 93 -7.66 -14.17 6.08
C GLU A 93 -6.27 -13.58 6.40
N LEU A 94 -5.19 -14.40 6.32
CA LEU A 94 -3.84 -13.99 6.70
C LEU A 94 -3.33 -12.76 5.92
N PRO A 95 -3.58 -12.61 4.61
CA PRO A 95 -3.13 -11.42 3.88
C PRO A 95 -3.62 -10.10 4.47
N THR A 96 -4.82 -10.06 5.04
CA THR A 96 -5.38 -8.85 5.66
C THR A 96 -4.63 -8.42 6.92
N PHE A 97 -3.94 -9.33 7.59
CA PHE A 97 -3.09 -9.04 8.75
C PHE A 97 -1.69 -8.60 8.37
N ILE A 98 -1.14 -9.15 7.27
CA ILE A 98 0.24 -8.90 6.85
C ILE A 98 0.36 -7.65 6.00
N LEU A 99 -0.64 -7.38 5.14
CA LEU A 99 -0.54 -6.38 4.08
C LEU A 99 -1.34 -5.11 4.45
N PRO A 100 -0.70 -4.13 5.11
CA PRO A 100 -1.36 -2.90 5.51
C PRO A 100 -1.63 -1.97 4.31
N ASN A 101 -2.59 -1.07 4.47
CA ASN A 101 -2.90 -0.03 3.47
C ASN A 101 -1.85 1.10 3.53
N THR A 102 -0.66 0.83 3.03
CA THR A 102 0.46 1.79 3.06
C THR A 102 0.34 2.86 1.98
N GLY A 103 -0.25 2.55 0.83
CA GLY A 103 -0.40 3.48 -0.28
C GLY A 103 -1.39 4.59 0.03
N ASN A 104 -2.67 4.26 0.18
CA ASN A 104 -3.73 5.26 0.30
C ASN A 104 -3.74 5.97 1.66
N MET A 105 -3.29 5.33 2.73
CA MET A 105 -3.24 5.91 4.08
C MET A 105 -1.82 6.23 4.53
N GLY A 106 -0.87 5.34 4.33
CA GLY A 106 0.50 5.50 4.83
C GLY A 106 1.21 6.69 4.21
N ILE A 107 1.18 6.83 2.89
CA ILE A 107 1.88 7.92 2.19
C ILE A 107 1.40 9.30 2.64
N PRO A 108 0.08 9.63 2.66
CA PRO A 108 -0.39 10.91 3.16
C PRO A 108 -0.05 11.17 4.64
N ILE A 109 -0.16 10.16 5.49
CA ILE A 109 0.16 10.30 6.91
C ILE A 109 1.64 10.62 7.09
N CYS A 110 2.54 9.93 6.39
CA CYS A 110 3.97 10.18 6.45
C CYS A 110 4.34 11.54 5.88
N LEU A 111 3.68 11.99 4.80
CA LEU A 111 3.86 13.35 4.27
C LEU A 111 3.52 14.42 5.33
N PHE A 112 2.40 14.27 6.02
CA PHE A 112 1.99 15.24 7.04
C PHE A 112 2.86 15.20 8.31
N ALA A 113 3.37 14.03 8.69
CA ALA A 113 4.16 13.86 9.90
C ALA A 113 5.65 14.22 9.70
N TYR A 114 6.21 13.85 8.55
CA TYR A 114 7.65 13.85 8.29
C TYR A 114 8.07 14.58 7.01
N GLY A 115 7.13 15.24 6.31
CA GLY A 115 7.38 15.96 5.07
C GLY A 115 7.68 15.04 3.87
N GLU A 116 8.35 15.63 2.85
CA GLU A 116 8.61 14.94 1.58
C GLU A 116 9.48 13.69 1.73
N LEU A 117 10.47 13.72 2.61
CA LEU A 117 11.31 12.55 2.91
C LEU A 117 10.47 11.39 3.46
N GLY A 118 9.57 11.66 4.42
CA GLY A 118 8.67 10.67 4.97
C GLY A 118 7.71 10.11 3.92
N MET A 119 7.22 10.97 3.03
CA MET A 119 6.40 10.56 1.88
C MET A 119 7.17 9.61 0.96
N GLY A 120 8.43 9.94 0.64
CA GLY A 120 9.29 9.12 -0.23
C GLY A 120 9.55 7.73 0.35
N ILE A 121 9.91 7.65 1.64
CA ILE A 121 10.13 6.38 2.35
C ILE A 121 8.83 5.54 2.36
N ALA A 122 7.70 6.16 2.71
CA ALA A 122 6.41 5.48 2.74
C ALA A 122 6.01 4.96 1.35
N ALA A 123 6.28 5.71 0.28
CA ALA A 123 6.02 5.27 -1.09
C ALA A 123 6.90 4.10 -1.51
N ALA A 124 8.18 4.11 -1.14
CA ALA A 124 9.10 3.01 -1.39
C ALA A 124 8.65 1.72 -0.69
N ILE A 125 8.26 1.80 0.59
CA ILE A 125 7.68 0.67 1.33
C ILE A 125 6.35 0.23 0.72
N SER A 126 5.49 1.17 0.30
CA SER A 126 4.22 0.85 -0.35
C SER A 126 4.42 0.07 -1.65
N SER A 127 5.47 0.35 -2.40
CA SER A 127 5.83 -0.41 -3.60
C SER A 127 6.10 -1.87 -3.29
N LEU A 128 6.83 -2.15 -2.21
CA LEU A 128 7.05 -3.50 -1.71
C LEU A 128 5.73 -4.18 -1.31
N ILE A 129 4.89 -3.48 -0.55
CA ILE A 129 3.59 -4.02 -0.12
C ILE A 129 2.69 -4.35 -1.32
N VAL A 130 2.66 -3.49 -2.35
CA VAL A 130 1.93 -3.75 -3.60
C VAL A 130 2.48 -5.00 -4.30
N LEU A 131 3.80 -5.16 -4.36
CA LEU A 131 4.41 -6.36 -4.93
C LEU A 131 4.02 -7.62 -4.14
N LEU A 132 4.03 -7.55 -2.82
CA LEU A 132 3.58 -8.65 -1.95
C LEU A 132 2.09 -8.94 -2.11
N HIS A 133 1.24 -7.94 -2.34
CA HIS A 133 -0.16 -8.17 -2.68
C HIS A 133 -0.33 -9.03 -3.92
N PHE A 134 0.43 -8.73 -4.98
CA PHE A 134 0.35 -9.50 -6.21
C PHE A 134 1.01 -10.89 -6.13
N THR A 135 2.02 -11.06 -5.30
CA THR A 135 2.71 -12.35 -5.16
C THR A 135 2.05 -13.23 -4.10
N LEU A 136 1.98 -12.75 -2.86
CA LEU A 136 1.51 -13.53 -1.71
C LEU A 136 0.01 -13.83 -1.79
N ASN A 137 -0.83 -12.85 -2.13
CA ASN A 137 -2.27 -13.07 -2.26
C ASN A 137 -2.60 -14.08 -3.35
N ILE A 138 -1.94 -13.97 -4.51
CA ILE A 138 -2.17 -14.90 -5.62
C ILE A 138 -1.67 -16.29 -5.25
N PHE A 139 -0.51 -16.39 -4.62
CA PHE A 139 0.04 -17.66 -4.15
C PHE A 139 -0.91 -18.34 -3.14
N LEU A 140 -1.39 -17.61 -2.14
CA LEU A 140 -2.32 -18.16 -1.14
C LEU A 140 -3.67 -18.52 -1.75
N ALA A 141 -4.23 -17.67 -2.61
CA ALA A 141 -5.54 -17.89 -3.21
C ALA A 141 -5.56 -19.04 -4.23
N LYS A 142 -4.53 -19.12 -5.08
CA LYS A 142 -4.44 -20.14 -6.15
C LYS A 142 -3.61 -21.37 -5.78
N ARG A 143 -2.89 -21.32 -4.65
CA ARG A 143 -1.86 -22.29 -4.26
C ARG A 143 -0.82 -22.55 -5.36
N ALA A 144 -0.62 -21.56 -6.24
CA ALA A 144 0.32 -21.61 -7.35
C ALA A 144 0.90 -20.22 -7.62
N PHE A 145 2.16 -20.16 -8.00
CA PHE A 145 2.80 -18.93 -8.46
C PHE A 145 2.32 -18.58 -9.86
N ASP A 146 1.57 -17.48 -10.01
CA ASP A 146 1.13 -16.96 -11.30
C ASP A 146 2.02 -15.77 -11.72
N PHE A 147 3.16 -16.10 -12.28
CA PHE A 147 4.14 -15.12 -12.74
C PHE A 147 3.60 -14.20 -13.86
N LYS A 148 2.65 -14.70 -14.68
CA LYS A 148 2.03 -13.90 -15.75
C LYS A 148 1.19 -12.75 -15.20
N THR A 149 0.52 -12.94 -14.08
CA THR A 149 -0.27 -11.88 -13.44
C THR A 149 0.63 -10.79 -12.86
N ILE A 150 1.78 -11.15 -12.30
CA ILE A 150 2.78 -10.18 -11.80
C ILE A 150 3.32 -9.33 -12.95
N LEU A 151 3.72 -9.96 -14.04
CA LEU A 151 4.24 -9.26 -15.24
C LEU A 151 3.19 -8.39 -15.95
N LYS A 152 1.91 -8.58 -15.71
CA LYS A 152 0.85 -7.72 -16.25
C LYS A 152 0.54 -6.50 -15.39
N SER A 153 1.10 -6.42 -14.18
CA SER A 153 0.83 -5.32 -13.26
C SER A 153 1.63 -4.06 -13.66
N PRO A 154 0.97 -2.92 -13.93
CA PRO A 154 1.65 -1.64 -14.17
C PRO A 154 2.56 -1.22 -13.00
N SER A 155 2.15 -1.54 -11.78
CA SER A 155 2.94 -1.25 -10.56
C SER A 155 4.27 -1.99 -10.54
N PHE A 156 4.35 -3.21 -11.10
CA PHE A 156 5.60 -3.95 -11.23
C PHE A 156 6.60 -3.19 -12.11
N TYR A 157 6.15 -2.65 -13.24
CA TYR A 157 6.99 -1.86 -14.13
C TYR A 157 7.41 -0.53 -13.52
N ALA A 158 6.54 0.13 -12.76
CA ALA A 158 6.89 1.35 -12.04
C ALA A 158 8.04 1.11 -11.03
N ILE A 159 7.98 0.02 -10.27
CA ILE A 159 9.04 -0.37 -9.33
C ILE A 159 10.33 -0.71 -10.08
N LEU A 160 10.24 -1.44 -11.20
CA LEU A 160 11.40 -1.80 -12.03
C LEU A 160 12.09 -0.55 -12.58
N ILE A 161 11.33 0.39 -13.14
CA ILE A 161 11.84 1.67 -13.66
C ILE A 161 12.53 2.46 -12.54
N LEU A 162 11.93 2.56 -11.36
CA LEU A 162 12.53 3.24 -10.22
C LEU A 162 13.84 2.60 -9.78
N SER A 163 13.92 1.27 -9.75
CA SER A 163 15.17 0.58 -9.41
C SER A 163 16.27 0.86 -10.42
N LEU A 164 15.93 1.00 -11.70
CA LEU A 164 16.88 1.33 -12.77
C LEU A 164 17.33 2.80 -12.72
N ILE A 165 16.45 3.72 -12.38
CA ILE A 165 16.78 5.15 -12.28
C ILE A 165 17.71 5.42 -11.08
N HIS A 166 17.57 4.68 -9.99
CA HIS A 166 18.38 4.86 -8.78
C HIS A 166 19.74 4.12 -8.82
N ILE A 167 19.96 3.26 -9.80
CA ILE A 167 21.25 2.59 -10.05
C ILE A 167 22.09 3.43 -11.00
#